data_33ca8727a6e9171c8fc4c2dd1a02e297
#
_entry.id   33ca8727a6e9171c8fc4c2dd1a02e297
#
_cell.length_a   1.000
_cell.length_b   1.000
_cell.length_c   1.000
_cell.angle_alpha   90.00
_cell.angle_beta   90.00
_cell.angle_gamma   90.00
#
_symmetry.space_group_name_H-M   'P 1'
#
loop_
_entity.id
_entity.type
_entity.pdbx_description
1 polymer ?
#
loop_
_entity_poly.entity_id
_entity_poly.type
_entity_poly.pdbx_seq_one_letter_code
_entity_poly.pdbx_strand_id
1 'polypeptide(L)'
;MKKIFAVLLMLVMVFSLAACGGSTEKNHDGEAETPSGSKIQQGRGYQEVVSDFEESGFTNIQLAPMGDLITGWLTKEGEVESVSVGGDEEYSPNKWVPADTEVIIRYHSFPEDDTGSDSSDAEESQSADTVDTGDDILTVE
;
A
#
# COMPACT_ATOMS: atom_id res chain seq x y z
N MET A 1 -54.28 -8.38 -28.32
CA MET A 1 -53.30 -7.76 -27.45
C MET A 1 -52.26 -8.75 -26.88
N LYS A 2 -52.62 -9.93 -26.42
CA LYS A 2 -51.63 -10.89 -25.87
C LYS A 2 -50.56 -11.38 -26.87
N LYS A 3 -50.92 -11.50 -28.16
CA LYS A 3 -50.02 -11.97 -29.22
C LYS A 3 -48.98 -10.91 -29.61
N ILE A 4 -49.34 -9.62 -29.51
CA ILE A 4 -48.44 -8.50 -29.83
C ILE A 4 -47.37 -8.33 -28.72
N PHE A 5 -47.76 -8.57 -27.46
CA PHE A 5 -46.82 -8.53 -26.31
C PHE A 5 -45.76 -9.63 -26.40
N ALA A 6 -46.16 -10.84 -26.85
CA ALA A 6 -45.22 -11.95 -27.01
C ALA A 6 -44.18 -11.68 -28.11
N VAL A 7 -44.61 -11.08 -29.24
CA VAL A 7 -43.72 -10.73 -30.34
C VAL A 7 -42.77 -9.57 -29.93
N LEU A 8 -43.28 -8.60 -29.20
CA LEU A 8 -42.47 -7.48 -28.71
C LEU A 8 -41.40 -7.94 -27.68
N LEU A 9 -41.77 -8.89 -26.83
CA LEU A 9 -40.83 -9.47 -25.85
C LEU A 9 -39.75 -10.33 -26.52
N MET A 10 -40.11 -11.07 -27.60
CA MET A 10 -39.11 -11.79 -28.40
C MET A 10 -38.16 -10.85 -29.15
N LEU A 11 -38.66 -9.70 -29.62
CA LEU A 11 -37.85 -8.75 -30.36
C LEU A 11 -36.83 -8.05 -29.46
N VAL A 12 -37.16 -7.83 -28.17
CA VAL A 12 -36.23 -7.26 -27.19
C VAL A 12 -35.13 -8.24 -26.82
N MET A 13 -35.38 -9.53 -26.80
CA MET A 13 -34.40 -10.57 -26.52
C MET A 13 -33.35 -10.73 -27.64
N VAL A 14 -33.71 -10.43 -28.89
CA VAL A 14 -32.79 -10.57 -30.02
C VAL A 14 -31.80 -9.39 -30.12
N PHE A 15 -32.14 -8.21 -29.60
CA PHE A 15 -31.23 -7.05 -29.58
C PHE A 15 -30.16 -7.09 -28.50
N SER A 16 -30.27 -8.00 -27.52
CA SER A 16 -29.30 -8.09 -26.41
C SER A 16 -28.00 -8.84 -26.77
N LEU A 17 -27.89 -9.43 -27.94
CA LEU A 17 -26.73 -10.25 -28.35
C LEU A 17 -25.80 -9.57 -29.35
N ALA A 18 -26.08 -8.31 -29.74
CA ALA A 18 -25.25 -7.59 -30.69
C ALA A 18 -24.28 -6.56 -30.06
N ALA A 19 -24.08 -6.59 -28.74
CA ALA A 19 -23.10 -5.73 -28.05
C ALA A 19 -21.77 -6.49 -27.77
N CYS A 20 -21.46 -7.51 -28.57
CA CYS A 20 -20.09 -7.99 -28.67
C CYS A 20 -19.42 -7.24 -29.81
N GLY A 21 -19.19 -5.91 -29.59
CA GLY A 21 -18.26 -5.14 -30.36
C GLY A 21 -16.89 -5.77 -30.14
N GLY A 22 -16.35 -6.41 -31.16
CA GLY A 22 -15.00 -6.94 -31.15
C GLY A 22 -14.00 -5.79 -30.97
N SER A 23 -13.74 -5.44 -29.71
CA SER A 23 -12.44 -4.91 -29.32
C SER A 23 -11.47 -6.03 -29.62
N THR A 24 -10.51 -5.79 -30.45
CA THR A 24 -9.30 -6.61 -30.53
C THR A 24 -8.65 -6.41 -29.17
N GLU A 25 -9.06 -7.19 -28.18
CA GLU A 25 -8.38 -7.25 -26.90
C GLU A 25 -6.98 -7.74 -27.21
N LYS A 26 -6.05 -6.81 -27.20
CA LYS A 26 -4.64 -7.17 -27.13
C LYS A 26 -4.54 -8.02 -25.88
N ASN A 27 -4.13 -9.24 -26.04
CA ASN A 27 -3.87 -10.12 -24.92
C ASN A 27 -2.68 -9.53 -24.16
N HIS A 28 -2.93 -8.98 -22.97
CA HIS A 28 -1.95 -8.38 -22.09
C HIS A 28 -1.43 -9.37 -21.05
N ASP A 29 -1.30 -10.66 -21.45
CA ASP A 29 -0.76 -11.68 -20.54
C ASP A 29 0.64 -11.30 -20.09
N GLY A 30 0.81 -11.13 -18.78
CA GLY A 30 2.09 -10.73 -18.18
C GLY A 30 2.38 -9.24 -18.24
N GLU A 31 1.44 -8.42 -18.63
CA GLU A 31 1.50 -6.96 -18.56
C GLU A 31 0.59 -6.42 -17.43
N ALA A 32 0.96 -5.28 -16.89
CA ALA A 32 0.18 -4.50 -15.93
C ALA A 32 -0.08 -3.12 -16.47
N GLU A 33 -1.23 -2.55 -16.17
CA GLU A 33 -1.60 -1.21 -16.59
C GLU A 33 -1.35 -0.20 -15.46
N THR A 34 -0.70 0.93 -15.75
CA THR A 34 -0.48 1.97 -14.74
C THR A 34 -1.83 2.54 -14.26
N PRO A 35 -2.14 2.46 -12.94
CA PRO A 35 -3.46 2.82 -12.42
C PRO A 35 -3.78 4.30 -12.57
N SER A 36 -2.76 5.15 -12.47
CA SER A 36 -2.89 6.62 -12.66
C SER A 36 -1.54 7.21 -13.02
N GLY A 37 -1.51 8.48 -13.44
CA GLY A 37 -0.25 9.18 -13.73
C GLY A 37 0.52 9.55 -12.46
N SER A 38 1.84 9.70 -12.58
CA SER A 38 2.76 9.95 -11.47
C SER A 38 2.33 11.13 -10.57
N LYS A 39 1.86 12.23 -11.15
CA LYS A 39 1.45 13.43 -10.40
C LYS A 39 0.22 13.22 -9.51
N ILE A 40 -0.63 12.24 -9.83
CA ILE A 40 -1.82 11.92 -9.03
C ILE A 40 -1.43 11.15 -7.76
N GLN A 41 -0.29 10.51 -7.76
CA GLN A 41 0.19 9.73 -6.63
C GLN A 41 0.78 10.60 -5.51
N GLN A 42 1.27 11.80 -5.84
CA GLN A 42 1.86 12.70 -4.86
C GLN A 42 0.84 13.14 -3.80
N GLY A 43 1.26 13.17 -2.55
CA GLY A 43 0.42 13.54 -1.41
C GLY A 43 -0.55 12.47 -0.93
N ARG A 44 -0.59 11.29 -1.58
CA ARG A 44 -1.39 10.14 -1.14
C ARG A 44 -0.63 9.30 -0.10
N GLY A 45 -1.36 8.49 0.66
CA GLY A 45 -0.73 7.49 1.53
C GLY A 45 -0.06 6.39 0.71
N TYR A 46 1.18 6.03 1.04
CA TYR A 46 1.92 5.03 0.26
C TYR A 46 1.22 3.66 0.22
N GLN A 47 0.50 3.26 1.30
CA GLN A 47 -0.24 1.99 1.32
C GLN A 47 -1.35 1.95 0.27
N GLU A 48 -2.05 3.07 0.06
CA GLU A 48 -3.09 3.18 -0.98
C GLU A 48 -2.47 3.05 -2.37
N VAL A 49 -1.32 3.70 -2.56
CA VAL A 49 -0.60 3.66 -3.83
C VAL A 49 -0.08 2.24 -4.12
N VAL A 50 0.46 1.55 -3.11
CA VAL A 50 0.86 0.13 -3.22
C VAL A 50 -0.34 -0.72 -3.66
N SER A 51 -1.48 -0.57 -2.98
CA SER A 51 -2.69 -1.34 -3.30
C SER A 51 -3.16 -1.12 -4.74
N ASP A 52 -3.15 0.13 -5.23
CA ASP A 52 -3.53 0.45 -6.60
C ASP A 52 -2.62 -0.26 -7.64
N PHE A 53 -1.31 -0.31 -7.38
CA PHE A 53 -0.37 -0.98 -8.27
C PHE A 53 -0.48 -2.51 -8.20
N GLU A 54 -0.67 -3.08 -7.01
CA GLU A 54 -0.91 -4.52 -6.83
C GLU A 54 -2.19 -4.96 -7.53
N GLU A 55 -3.28 -4.22 -7.36
CA GLU A 55 -4.57 -4.48 -8.03
C GLU A 55 -4.46 -4.37 -9.56
N SER A 56 -3.57 -3.52 -10.04
CA SER A 56 -3.27 -3.37 -11.47
C SER A 56 -2.35 -4.47 -12.02
N GLY A 57 -1.86 -5.37 -11.16
CA GLY A 57 -1.09 -6.55 -11.56
C GLY A 57 0.43 -6.39 -11.49
N PHE A 58 0.95 -5.29 -10.93
CA PHE A 58 2.39 -5.14 -10.70
C PHE A 58 2.89 -6.08 -9.61
N THR A 59 4.02 -6.71 -9.82
CA THR A 59 4.60 -7.71 -8.90
C THR A 59 5.93 -7.28 -8.29
N ASN A 60 6.53 -6.20 -8.76
CA ASN A 60 7.83 -5.71 -8.30
C ASN A 60 7.70 -4.27 -7.77
N ILE A 61 7.14 -4.13 -6.57
CA ILE A 61 6.94 -2.84 -5.92
C ILE A 61 7.96 -2.68 -4.79
N GLN A 62 8.68 -1.57 -4.81
CA GLN A 62 9.69 -1.22 -3.81
C GLN A 62 9.29 0.04 -3.07
N LEU A 63 9.50 0.04 -1.77
CA LEU A 63 9.26 1.17 -0.88
C LEU A 63 10.58 1.84 -0.54
N ALA A 64 10.64 3.16 -0.69
CA ALA A 64 11.81 3.97 -0.40
C ALA A 64 11.46 5.08 0.60
N PRO A 65 11.57 4.80 1.91
CA PRO A 65 11.40 5.83 2.95
C PRO A 65 12.51 6.87 2.84
N MET A 66 12.16 8.15 2.98
CA MET A 66 13.12 9.25 2.78
C MET A 66 13.83 9.71 4.07
N GLY A 67 13.26 9.42 5.25
CA GLY A 67 13.83 9.83 6.53
C GLY A 67 13.97 11.34 6.70
N ASP A 68 13.14 12.13 6.05
CA ASP A 68 13.26 13.58 5.92
C ASP A 68 12.32 14.38 6.84
N LEU A 69 11.46 13.69 7.59
CA LEU A 69 10.55 14.35 8.52
C LEU A 69 11.24 14.75 9.82
N ILE A 70 11.15 16.04 10.12
CA ILE A 70 11.54 16.59 11.44
C ILE A 70 10.28 16.72 12.31
N THR A 71 9.17 17.14 11.69
CA THR A 71 7.88 17.30 12.34
C THR A 71 6.79 16.90 11.33
N GLY A 72 5.86 16.06 11.74
CA GLY A 72 4.81 15.54 10.85
C GLY A 72 3.59 16.46 10.66
N TRP A 73 3.72 17.79 10.78
CA TRP A 73 2.54 18.65 10.73
C TRP A 73 2.29 19.32 9.38
N LEU A 74 3.28 19.52 8.55
CA LEU A 74 3.15 20.03 7.17
C LEU A 74 3.07 18.87 6.17
N THR A 75 4.00 17.95 6.25
CA THR A 75 4.04 16.72 5.47
C THR A 75 3.84 15.56 6.44
N LYS A 76 2.95 14.66 6.11
CA LYS A 76 2.60 13.54 6.98
C LYS A 76 3.52 12.34 6.72
N GLU A 77 3.76 11.60 7.77
CA GLU A 77 4.40 10.29 7.64
C GLU A 77 3.59 9.39 6.71
N GLY A 78 4.26 8.74 5.77
CA GLY A 78 3.66 7.88 4.78
C GLY A 78 3.10 8.59 3.55
N GLU A 79 3.22 9.93 3.46
CA GLU A 79 2.80 10.70 2.29
C GLU A 79 3.80 10.50 1.14
N VAL A 80 3.28 10.18 -0.05
CA VAL A 80 4.09 9.91 -1.23
C VAL A 80 4.66 11.19 -1.82
N GLU A 81 5.98 11.23 -1.96
CA GLU A 81 6.69 12.29 -2.68
C GLU A 81 6.73 12.01 -4.17
N SER A 82 7.12 10.83 -4.58
CA SER A 82 7.18 10.45 -5.99
C SER A 82 7.00 8.94 -6.19
N VAL A 83 6.55 8.59 -7.39
CA VAL A 83 6.48 7.22 -7.87
C VAL A 83 7.16 7.14 -9.22
N SER A 84 8.00 6.12 -9.42
CA SER A 84 8.57 5.81 -10.73
C SER A 84 8.16 4.41 -11.19
N VAL A 85 7.96 4.25 -12.48
CA VAL A 85 7.65 2.97 -13.13
C VAL A 85 8.72 2.71 -14.19
N GLY A 86 9.54 1.68 -13.98
CA GLY A 86 10.69 1.39 -14.85
C GLY A 86 11.71 2.53 -14.92
N GLY A 87 11.84 3.32 -13.83
CA GLY A 87 12.70 4.49 -13.75
C GLY A 87 12.11 5.78 -14.33
N ASP A 88 10.88 5.76 -14.86
CA ASP A 88 10.18 6.93 -15.35
C ASP A 88 9.33 7.55 -14.24
N GLU A 89 9.71 8.76 -13.77
CA GLU A 89 8.97 9.52 -12.74
C GLU A 89 7.82 10.38 -13.34
N GLU A 90 7.71 10.46 -14.66
CA GLU A 90 6.67 11.20 -15.36
C GLU A 90 5.75 10.28 -16.18
N TYR A 91 5.60 9.03 -15.76
CA TYR A 91 4.76 8.07 -16.46
C TYR A 91 3.30 8.52 -16.55
N SER A 92 2.66 8.14 -17.67
CA SER A 92 1.25 8.42 -17.93
C SER A 92 0.34 7.32 -17.40
N PRO A 93 -0.93 7.61 -17.09
CA PRO A 93 -1.91 6.59 -16.75
C PRO A 93 -2.21 5.69 -17.96
N ASN A 94 -2.79 4.53 -17.69
CA ASN A 94 -3.25 3.56 -18.70
C ASN A 94 -2.15 3.12 -19.68
N LYS A 95 -0.92 3.03 -19.19
CA LYS A 95 0.21 2.52 -19.95
C LYS A 95 0.45 1.06 -19.58
N TRP A 96 0.46 0.19 -20.56
CA TRP A 96 0.79 -1.22 -20.40
C TRP A 96 2.30 -1.42 -20.40
N VAL A 97 2.79 -2.11 -19.39
CA VAL A 97 4.19 -2.47 -19.21
C VAL A 97 4.27 -3.90 -18.66
N PRO A 98 5.41 -4.60 -18.76
CA PRO A 98 5.56 -5.89 -18.11
C PRO A 98 5.19 -5.82 -16.63
N ALA A 99 4.46 -6.81 -16.11
CA ALA A 99 3.98 -6.83 -14.72
C ALA A 99 5.11 -6.86 -13.68
N ASP A 100 6.30 -7.30 -14.07
CA ASP A 100 7.52 -7.32 -13.25
C ASP A 100 8.35 -6.03 -13.34
N THR A 101 7.85 -5.02 -14.09
CA THR A 101 8.48 -3.69 -14.13
C THR A 101 8.59 -3.13 -12.72
N GLU A 102 9.77 -2.64 -12.37
CA GLU A 102 10.05 -2.05 -11.07
C GLU A 102 9.21 -0.80 -10.85
N VAL A 103 8.48 -0.78 -9.74
CA VAL A 103 7.77 0.40 -9.24
C VAL A 103 8.43 0.85 -7.96
N ILE A 104 8.97 2.06 -7.91
CA ILE A 104 9.57 2.62 -6.70
C ILE A 104 8.65 3.71 -6.17
N ILE A 105 8.19 3.55 -4.93
CA ILE A 105 7.35 4.51 -4.21
C ILE A 105 8.21 5.19 -3.14
N ARG A 106 8.52 6.45 -3.35
CA ARG A 106 9.20 7.28 -2.35
C ARG A 106 8.19 7.99 -1.49
N TYR A 107 8.35 7.90 -0.19
CA TYR A 107 7.43 8.51 0.76
C TYR A 107 8.17 9.13 1.95
N HIS A 108 7.56 10.15 2.53
CA HIS A 108 8.08 10.84 3.71
C HIS A 108 8.00 9.94 4.94
N SER A 109 9.08 9.86 5.68
CA SER A 109 9.19 9.11 6.93
C SER A 109 10.06 9.85 7.93
N PHE A 110 9.93 9.50 9.20
CA PHE A 110 10.93 9.91 10.17
C PHE A 110 12.25 9.17 9.92
N PRO A 111 13.40 9.78 10.25
CA PRO A 111 14.65 9.07 10.22
C PRO A 111 14.55 7.78 11.06
N GLU A 112 15.01 6.68 10.53
CA GLU A 112 15.19 5.48 11.33
C GLU A 112 16.32 5.79 12.32
N ASP A 113 16.00 5.80 13.60
CA ASP A 113 17.03 5.81 14.61
C ASP A 113 17.83 4.51 14.44
N ASP A 114 19.12 4.63 14.15
CA ASP A 114 20.10 3.53 14.14
C ASP A 114 20.27 2.92 15.57
N THR A 115 19.17 2.70 16.26
CA THR A 115 19.13 1.80 17.39
C THR A 115 19.08 0.40 16.82
N GLY A 116 20.30 -0.13 16.61
CA GLY A 116 20.50 -1.50 16.19
C GLY A 116 19.48 -2.42 16.84
N SER A 117 18.80 -3.15 16.02
CA SER A 117 17.88 -4.20 16.40
C SER A 117 18.57 -5.18 17.33
N ASP A 118 18.46 -4.93 18.62
CA ASP A 118 18.59 -5.92 19.66
C ASP A 118 17.18 -6.24 20.17
N SER A 119 16.47 -7.02 19.39
CA SER A 119 15.29 -7.70 19.85
C SER A 119 15.71 -8.95 20.58
N SER A 120 16.08 -8.76 21.84
CA SER A 120 16.13 -9.87 22.79
C SER A 120 15.39 -9.50 24.06
N ASP A 121 14.22 -10.08 24.15
CA ASP A 121 13.58 -10.57 25.36
C ASP A 121 13.49 -9.63 26.55
N ALA A 122 12.38 -8.91 26.60
CA ALA A 122 11.81 -8.49 27.87
C ALA A 122 11.17 -9.71 28.52
N GLU A 123 11.94 -10.52 29.21
CA GLU A 123 11.41 -11.41 30.25
C GLU A 123 11.22 -10.58 31.52
N GLU A 124 9.99 -10.41 31.81
CA GLU A 124 9.37 -10.12 33.08
C GLU A 124 10.10 -10.85 34.24
N SER A 125 10.63 -10.10 35.17
CA SER A 125 10.92 -10.57 36.50
C SER A 125 10.40 -9.59 37.54
N GLN A 126 9.15 -9.80 37.87
CA GLN A 126 8.61 -9.47 39.17
C GLN A 126 9.35 -10.34 40.20
N SER A 127 9.97 -9.68 41.15
CA SER A 127 10.28 -10.24 42.50
C SER A 127 10.15 -9.09 43.46
N ALA A 128 8.99 -8.92 44.00
CA ALA A 128 8.62 -9.35 45.33
C ALA A 128 9.66 -9.07 46.40
N ASP A 129 9.38 -7.93 47.09
CA ASP A 129 9.20 -7.92 48.53
C ASP A 129 10.10 -8.85 49.36
N THR A 130 11.03 -8.24 50.03
CA THR A 130 11.38 -8.73 51.38
C THR A 130 11.72 -7.55 52.25
N VAL A 131 10.72 -7.15 53.00
CA VAL A 131 10.85 -6.53 54.31
C VAL A 131 11.67 -7.50 55.16
N ASP A 132 12.82 -7.06 55.61
CA ASP A 132 13.38 -7.63 56.85
C ASP A 132 13.64 -6.54 57.84
N THR A 133 12.82 -6.56 58.83
CA THR A 133 12.85 -5.93 60.11
C THR A 133 13.79 -6.75 61.00
N GLY A 134 14.82 -6.15 61.40
CA GLY A 134 15.63 -6.69 62.49
C GLY A 134 16.43 -5.55 63.02
N ASP A 135 16.01 -4.83 63.89
CA ASP A 135 15.89 -5.05 65.33
C ASP A 135 17.17 -5.62 65.93
N ASP A 136 17.55 -4.87 66.83
CA ASP A 136 18.21 -5.22 68.07
C ASP A 136 19.66 -4.85 68.27
N ILE A 137 19.76 -4.01 69.19
CA ILE A 137 20.22 -4.15 70.59
C ILE A 137 21.61 -3.59 70.79
N LEU A 138 21.65 -2.42 71.43
CA LEU A 138 22.03 -2.26 72.85
C LEU A 138 23.28 -3.02 73.29
N THR A 139 24.28 -2.32 73.70
CA THR A 139 24.83 -2.41 75.09
C THR A 139 26.10 -1.58 75.17
N VAL A 140 26.12 -0.50 75.86
CA VAL A 140 26.55 -0.26 77.25
C VAL A 140 28.00 -0.71 77.53
N GLU A 141 28.77 0.18 77.84
CA GLU A 141 29.66 0.70 78.85
C GLU A 141 30.85 1.42 78.26
#